data_2475d6b78b0a8c63715153803cac4366
#
_entry.id   2475d6b78b0a8c63715153803cac4366
#
_cell.length_a   1.000
_cell.length_b   1.000
_cell.length_c   1.000
_cell.angle_alpha   90.00
_cell.angle_beta   90.00
_cell.angle_gamma   90.00
#
_symmetry.space_group_name_H-M   'P 1'
#
loop_
_entity.id
_entity.type
_entity.pdbx_description
1 polymer ?
#
loop_
_entity_poly.entity_id
_entity_poly.type
_entity_poly.pdbx_seq_one_letter_code
_entity_poly.pdbx_strand_id
1 'polypeptide(L)'
;MDTKSHIQDIPIGTRPKKRSTGIVGLNLLLDGGFPEGTLVMIYGTPLAGVDLAAQQFWKVEGEEGTYLMNDGDVEVGMVDATELHPEMYIPQMIGGRIVLDSLSTIVVKYGIDGALKFLKQVREHVRKRGANMMFVVYTGIHSPMEMTRIMRAADIVIEFKTDIHQAEIERTLAVHKIKDAAAPQRLLPFIITERGIEASTTSRVV
;
A
#
# COMPACT_ATOMS: atom_id res chain seq x y z
N MET A 1 -25.76 16.13 49.12
CA MET A 1 -25.96 16.33 47.66
C MET A 1 -24.76 15.74 46.95
N ASP A 2 -24.88 14.45 46.59
CA ASP A 2 -23.78 13.71 45.93
C ASP A 2 -23.94 13.83 44.43
N THR A 3 -23.06 14.56 43.79
CA THR A 3 -22.92 14.61 42.33
C THR A 3 -22.01 13.46 41.87
N LYS A 4 -22.57 12.28 41.65
CA LYS A 4 -21.89 11.19 40.92
C LYS A 4 -21.76 11.59 39.47
N SER A 5 -20.56 11.91 39.02
CA SER A 5 -20.21 12.07 37.62
C SER A 5 -20.34 10.72 36.92
N HIS A 6 -21.29 10.60 36.00
CA HIS A 6 -21.38 9.50 35.07
C HIS A 6 -20.25 9.67 34.04
N ILE A 7 -19.11 9.01 34.27
CA ILE A 7 -18.18 8.70 33.23
C ILE A 7 -18.82 7.55 32.45
N GLN A 8 -19.37 7.85 31.28
CA GLN A 8 -19.83 6.82 30.34
C GLN A 8 -18.59 6.04 29.90
N ASP A 9 -18.56 4.74 30.19
CA ASP A 9 -17.61 3.80 29.62
C ASP A 9 -17.76 3.81 28.10
N ILE A 10 -16.81 4.45 27.42
CA ILE A 10 -16.67 4.36 25.96
C ILE A 10 -16.31 2.90 25.69
N PRO A 11 -17.09 2.14 24.92
CA PRO A 11 -16.77 0.76 24.62
C PRO A 11 -15.39 0.74 23.95
N ILE A 12 -14.46 -0.04 24.53
CA ILE A 12 -13.15 -0.32 23.95
C ILE A 12 -13.42 -1.00 22.63
N GLY A 13 -13.42 -0.22 21.53
CA GLY A 13 -13.61 -0.73 20.18
C GLY A 13 -12.56 -1.82 19.93
N THR A 14 -12.99 -2.99 19.50
CA THR A 14 -12.11 -4.07 19.08
C THR A 14 -11.12 -3.50 18.07
N ARG A 15 -9.81 -3.62 18.35
CA ARG A 15 -8.76 -3.17 17.42
C ARG A 15 -9.04 -3.79 16.06
N PRO A 16 -9.02 -3.01 14.97
CA PRO A 16 -9.25 -3.57 13.65
C PRO A 16 -8.25 -4.68 13.37
N LYS A 17 -8.73 -5.80 12.83
CA LYS A 17 -7.85 -6.88 12.41
C LYS A 17 -6.87 -6.34 11.37
N LYS A 18 -5.59 -6.70 11.52
CA LYS A 18 -4.53 -6.24 10.63
C LYS A 18 -3.96 -7.39 9.81
N ARG A 19 -3.58 -7.07 8.59
CA ARG A 19 -2.96 -8.00 7.64
C ARG A 19 -1.49 -7.64 7.48
N SER A 20 -0.62 -8.65 7.54
CA SER A 20 0.84 -8.48 7.34
C SER A 20 1.14 -7.78 6.02
N THR A 21 2.12 -6.89 6.03
CA THR A 21 2.61 -6.20 4.83
C THR A 21 3.51 -7.07 3.96
N GLY A 22 3.95 -8.23 4.45
CA GLY A 22 5.02 -9.04 3.84
C GLY A 22 6.44 -8.58 4.22
N ILE A 23 6.58 -7.40 4.83
CA ILE A 23 7.88 -6.82 5.25
C ILE A 23 7.88 -6.70 6.77
N VAL A 24 8.73 -7.50 7.45
CA VAL A 24 8.74 -7.63 8.91
C VAL A 24 8.93 -6.28 9.61
N GLY A 25 9.92 -5.48 9.17
CA GLY A 25 10.18 -4.16 9.76
C GLY A 25 9.01 -3.19 9.58
N LEU A 26 8.29 -3.26 8.46
CA LEU A 26 7.09 -2.46 8.24
C LEU A 26 5.92 -2.93 9.10
N ASN A 27 5.77 -4.25 9.31
CA ASN A 27 4.79 -4.78 10.26
C ASN A 27 5.01 -4.24 11.68
N LEU A 28 6.26 -4.22 12.14
CA LEU A 28 6.62 -3.67 13.45
C LEU A 28 6.29 -2.16 13.52
N LEU A 29 6.63 -1.42 12.46
CA LEU A 29 6.36 0.02 12.40
C LEU A 29 4.85 0.34 12.42
N LEU A 30 4.03 -0.53 11.84
CA LEU A 30 2.58 -0.40 11.73
C LEU A 30 1.81 -1.16 12.83
N ASP A 31 2.49 -1.67 13.86
CA ASP A 31 1.86 -2.44 14.94
C ASP A 31 1.02 -3.63 14.42
N GLY A 32 1.61 -4.43 13.54
CA GLY A 32 1.06 -5.67 12.99
C GLY A 32 0.66 -5.63 11.51
N GLY A 33 0.72 -4.49 10.83
CA GLY A 33 0.44 -4.39 9.39
C GLY A 33 -0.72 -3.48 9.02
N PHE A 34 -1.38 -3.74 7.91
CA PHE A 34 -2.47 -2.93 7.38
C PHE A 34 -3.82 -3.31 8.02
N PRO A 35 -4.62 -2.33 8.53
CA PRO A 35 -6.00 -2.60 8.90
C PRO A 35 -6.80 -3.16 7.72
N GLU A 36 -7.62 -4.19 7.94
CA GLU A 36 -8.46 -4.77 6.89
C GLU A 36 -9.42 -3.74 6.28
N GLY A 37 -9.76 -3.91 5.01
CA GLY A 37 -10.64 -3.01 4.27
C GLY A 37 -9.99 -1.70 3.80
N THR A 38 -8.65 -1.61 3.76
CA THR A 38 -7.92 -0.38 3.38
C THR A 38 -7.34 -0.43 1.98
N LEU A 39 -7.28 0.77 1.36
CA LEU A 39 -6.51 1.05 0.16
C LEU A 39 -5.14 1.58 0.53
N VAL A 40 -4.10 0.87 0.12
CA VAL A 40 -2.70 1.19 0.39
C VAL A 40 -2.04 1.68 -0.90
N MET A 41 -1.61 2.93 -0.91
CA MET A 41 -0.77 3.48 -1.96
C MET A 41 0.69 3.27 -1.60
N ILE A 42 1.44 2.61 -2.47
CA ILE A 42 2.90 2.63 -2.44
C ILE A 42 3.41 3.39 -3.66
N TYR A 43 4.40 4.26 -3.47
CA TYR A 43 4.92 5.04 -4.58
C TYR A 43 6.42 5.29 -4.46
N GLY A 44 7.06 5.46 -5.59
CA GLY A 44 8.49 5.70 -5.73
C GLY A 44 8.91 5.70 -7.19
N THR A 45 10.21 5.78 -7.43
CA THR A 45 10.76 5.51 -8.77
C THR A 45 10.71 4.00 -9.07
N PRO A 46 10.75 3.59 -10.35
CA PRO A 46 10.82 2.16 -10.69
C PRO A 46 12.01 1.41 -10.07
N LEU A 47 13.08 2.14 -9.68
CA LEU A 47 14.27 1.56 -9.07
C LEU A 47 14.22 1.53 -7.54
N ALA A 48 13.16 2.03 -6.93
CA ALA A 48 13.04 2.10 -5.47
C ALA A 48 12.53 0.79 -4.84
N GLY A 49 12.16 -0.22 -5.63
CA GLY A 49 11.67 -1.52 -5.15
C GLY A 49 10.19 -1.54 -4.78
N VAL A 50 9.38 -0.64 -5.34
CA VAL A 50 7.93 -0.63 -5.11
C VAL A 50 7.25 -1.91 -5.63
N ASP A 51 7.70 -2.44 -6.76
CA ASP A 51 7.29 -3.71 -7.35
C ASP A 51 7.59 -4.90 -6.42
N LEU A 52 8.80 -4.95 -5.85
CA LEU A 52 9.19 -5.97 -4.89
C LEU A 52 8.33 -5.93 -3.63
N ALA A 53 8.02 -4.73 -3.11
CA ALA A 53 7.13 -4.58 -1.97
C ALA A 53 5.72 -5.08 -2.29
N ALA A 54 5.21 -4.79 -3.49
CA ALA A 54 3.91 -5.25 -3.96
C ALA A 54 3.87 -6.79 -4.08
N GLN A 55 4.92 -7.40 -4.65
CA GLN A 55 5.05 -8.85 -4.74
C GLN A 55 5.16 -9.52 -3.37
N GLN A 56 5.94 -8.96 -2.43
CA GLN A 56 6.02 -9.49 -1.07
C GLN A 56 4.68 -9.41 -0.33
N PHE A 57 3.92 -8.33 -0.51
CA PHE A 57 2.57 -8.25 0.03
C PHE A 57 1.65 -9.32 -0.55
N TRP A 58 1.72 -9.56 -1.86
CA TRP A 58 0.89 -10.57 -2.53
C TRP A 58 1.25 -12.01 -2.15
N LYS A 59 2.57 -12.32 -2.09
CA LYS A 59 3.09 -13.69 -1.90
C LYS A 59 3.16 -14.14 -0.42
N VAL A 60 2.54 -13.42 0.53
CA VAL A 60 2.52 -13.88 1.95
C VAL A 60 1.79 -15.20 2.06
N GLU A 61 2.46 -16.19 2.63
CA GLU A 61 1.92 -17.54 2.81
C GLU A 61 0.63 -17.58 3.65
N GLY A 62 -0.26 -18.50 3.31
CA GLY A 62 -1.50 -18.76 4.04
C GLY A 62 -2.68 -17.85 3.71
N GLU A 63 -2.51 -16.88 2.80
CA GLU A 63 -3.61 -16.05 2.31
C GLU A 63 -3.65 -16.01 0.78
N GLU A 64 -4.85 -16.20 0.23
CA GLU A 64 -5.10 -16.05 -1.19
C GLU A 64 -5.12 -14.57 -1.59
N GLY A 65 -4.61 -14.26 -2.77
CA GLY A 65 -4.58 -12.91 -3.30
C GLY A 65 -4.56 -12.83 -4.82
N THR A 66 -4.85 -11.65 -5.34
CA THR A 66 -4.83 -11.33 -6.76
C THR A 66 -3.77 -10.27 -7.04
N TYR A 67 -2.91 -10.51 -8.02
CA TYR A 67 -2.00 -9.50 -8.58
C TYR A 67 -2.46 -9.16 -9.99
N LEU A 68 -2.93 -7.93 -10.18
CA LEU A 68 -3.33 -7.38 -11.48
C LEU A 68 -2.12 -6.65 -12.08
N MET A 69 -1.50 -7.25 -13.08
CA MET A 69 -0.39 -6.64 -13.82
C MET A 69 -0.94 -5.97 -15.08
N ASN A 70 -0.77 -4.66 -15.19
CA ASN A 70 -1.22 -3.88 -16.36
C ASN A 70 -0.13 -2.99 -16.96
N ASP A 71 1.11 -3.10 -16.48
CA ASP A 71 2.21 -2.19 -16.81
C ASP A 71 3.57 -2.89 -16.99
N GLY A 72 3.62 -4.21 -16.96
CA GLY A 72 4.87 -4.96 -17.06
C GLY A 72 4.68 -6.42 -17.43
N ASP A 73 5.73 -7.20 -17.20
CA ASP A 73 5.72 -8.64 -17.50
C ASP A 73 4.82 -9.39 -16.51
N VAL A 74 4.02 -10.29 -17.05
CA VAL A 74 3.09 -11.12 -16.27
C VAL A 74 3.81 -12.37 -15.79
N GLU A 75 3.98 -12.51 -14.48
CA GLU A 75 4.52 -13.71 -13.86
C GLU A 75 3.44 -14.75 -13.59
N VAL A 76 3.88 -15.99 -13.30
CA VAL A 76 2.98 -17.12 -12.98
C VAL A 76 2.12 -16.77 -11.76
N GLY A 77 0.81 -16.88 -11.92
CA GLY A 77 -0.19 -16.58 -10.88
C GLY A 77 -0.71 -15.15 -10.88
N MET A 78 -0.13 -14.25 -11.67
CA MET A 78 -0.69 -12.93 -11.91
C MET A 78 -1.81 -12.98 -12.93
N VAL A 79 -2.69 -11.99 -12.85
CA VAL A 79 -3.72 -11.73 -13.86
C VAL A 79 -3.18 -10.71 -14.85
N ASP A 80 -3.13 -11.07 -16.13
CA ASP A 80 -2.84 -10.12 -17.19
C ASP A 80 -4.00 -9.14 -17.35
N ALA A 81 -3.76 -7.90 -16.95
CA ALA A 81 -4.73 -6.81 -16.99
C ALA A 81 -4.37 -5.75 -18.05
N THR A 82 -3.36 -6.00 -18.89
CA THR A 82 -2.81 -5.03 -19.87
C THR A 82 -3.89 -4.51 -20.82
N GLU A 83 -4.73 -5.40 -21.34
CA GLU A 83 -5.79 -5.09 -22.29
C GLU A 83 -7.19 -4.98 -21.65
N LEU A 84 -7.29 -5.20 -20.32
CA LEU A 84 -8.57 -5.13 -19.64
C LEU A 84 -8.94 -3.66 -19.34
N HIS A 85 -10.23 -3.33 -19.51
CA HIS A 85 -10.76 -2.07 -19.00
C HIS A 85 -10.86 -2.12 -17.47
N PRO A 86 -10.59 -1.01 -16.72
CA PRO A 86 -10.59 -1.01 -15.27
C PRO A 86 -11.87 -1.57 -14.61
N GLU A 87 -13.02 -1.46 -15.26
CA GLU A 87 -14.28 -2.05 -14.78
C GLU A 87 -14.23 -3.59 -14.72
N MET A 88 -13.36 -4.23 -15.51
CA MET A 88 -13.15 -5.67 -15.53
C MET A 88 -12.15 -6.16 -14.48
N TYR A 89 -11.46 -5.25 -13.77
CA TYR A 89 -10.51 -5.63 -12.73
C TYR A 89 -11.21 -6.14 -11.48
N ILE A 90 -12.30 -5.50 -11.05
CA ILE A 90 -13.01 -5.86 -9.82
C ILE A 90 -13.50 -7.30 -9.80
N PRO A 91 -14.08 -7.87 -10.89
CA PRO A 91 -14.44 -9.29 -10.94
C PRO A 91 -13.24 -10.25 -10.77
N GLN A 92 -12.02 -9.81 -11.10
CA GLN A 92 -10.80 -10.61 -10.93
C GLN A 92 -10.25 -10.56 -9.51
N MET A 93 -10.68 -9.58 -8.68
CA MET A 93 -10.15 -9.37 -7.33
C MET A 93 -10.71 -10.42 -6.36
N ILE A 94 -9.95 -11.47 -6.13
CA ILE A 94 -10.25 -12.53 -5.16
C ILE A 94 -9.23 -12.53 -4.02
N GLY A 95 -9.60 -13.17 -2.90
CA GLY A 95 -8.73 -13.25 -1.73
C GLY A 95 -8.65 -11.96 -0.90
N GLY A 96 -7.78 -11.99 0.09
CA GLY A 96 -7.58 -10.89 1.04
C GLY A 96 -6.52 -9.88 0.62
N ARG A 97 -5.64 -10.25 -0.33
CA ARG A 97 -4.48 -9.49 -0.78
C ARG A 97 -4.60 -9.15 -2.25
N ILE A 98 -4.91 -7.90 -2.56
CA ILE A 98 -5.10 -7.44 -3.93
C ILE A 98 -3.99 -6.45 -4.25
N VAL A 99 -3.30 -6.66 -5.37
CA VAL A 99 -2.30 -5.74 -5.90
C VAL A 99 -2.74 -5.24 -7.28
N LEU A 100 -2.55 -3.96 -7.54
CA LEU A 100 -2.63 -3.35 -8.87
C LEU A 100 -1.27 -2.72 -9.21
N ASP A 101 -0.64 -3.22 -10.22
CA ASP A 101 0.62 -2.70 -10.75
C ASP A 101 0.44 -2.35 -12.24
N SER A 102 0.15 -1.07 -12.54
CA SER A 102 0.12 0.08 -11.65
C SER A 102 -1.17 0.92 -11.83
N LEU A 103 -1.49 1.75 -10.82
CA LEU A 103 -2.52 2.78 -10.96
C LEU A 103 -2.07 3.85 -11.96
N SER A 104 -0.75 4.07 -12.10
CA SER A 104 -0.19 5.02 -13.07
C SER A 104 -0.68 4.77 -14.48
N THR A 105 -0.74 3.52 -14.92
CA THR A 105 -1.25 3.14 -16.24
C THR A 105 -2.74 3.49 -16.40
N ILE A 106 -3.54 3.33 -15.34
CA ILE A 106 -4.95 3.75 -15.40
C ILE A 106 -5.07 5.28 -15.54
N VAL A 107 -4.25 6.04 -14.79
CA VAL A 107 -4.26 7.50 -14.90
C VAL A 107 -3.85 7.95 -16.30
N VAL A 108 -2.81 7.35 -16.88
CA VAL A 108 -2.34 7.68 -18.24
C VAL A 108 -3.39 7.33 -19.31
N LYS A 109 -4.02 6.16 -19.21
CA LYS A 109 -4.99 5.69 -20.23
C LYS A 109 -6.37 6.35 -20.08
N TYR A 110 -6.85 6.60 -18.84
CA TYR A 110 -8.24 7.00 -18.55
C TYR A 110 -8.38 8.33 -17.80
N GLY A 111 -7.27 9.00 -17.56
CA GLY A 111 -7.21 10.25 -16.80
C GLY A 111 -7.41 10.06 -15.31
N ILE A 112 -7.10 11.11 -14.55
CA ILE A 112 -7.19 11.10 -13.08
C ILE A 112 -8.61 10.84 -12.57
N ASP A 113 -9.63 11.36 -13.23
CA ASP A 113 -11.04 11.19 -12.81
C ASP A 113 -11.48 9.72 -12.99
N GLY A 114 -11.04 9.07 -14.08
CA GLY A 114 -11.24 7.64 -14.31
C GLY A 114 -10.59 6.78 -13.23
N ALA A 115 -9.34 7.08 -12.87
CA ALA A 115 -8.63 6.38 -11.82
C ALA A 115 -9.30 6.56 -10.44
N LEU A 116 -9.76 7.77 -10.10
CA LEU A 116 -10.46 8.02 -8.84
C LEU A 116 -11.84 7.34 -8.78
N LYS A 117 -12.56 7.29 -9.90
CA LYS A 117 -13.81 6.52 -10.00
C LYS A 117 -13.56 5.04 -9.73
N PHE A 118 -12.51 4.47 -10.35
CA PHE A 118 -12.08 3.08 -10.11
C PHE A 118 -11.72 2.85 -8.64
N LEU A 119 -10.86 3.67 -8.03
CA LEU A 119 -10.49 3.56 -6.62
C LEU A 119 -11.70 3.62 -5.68
N LYS A 120 -12.72 4.43 -6.01
CA LYS A 120 -13.96 4.49 -5.23
C LYS A 120 -14.72 3.15 -5.26
N GLN A 121 -14.84 2.52 -6.43
CA GLN A 121 -15.49 1.22 -6.59
C GLN A 121 -14.70 0.12 -5.86
N VAL A 122 -13.39 0.09 -6.01
CA VAL A 122 -12.51 -0.85 -5.32
C VAL A 122 -12.60 -0.70 -3.81
N ARG A 123 -12.69 0.52 -3.27
CA ARG A 123 -12.87 0.77 -1.84
C ARG A 123 -14.10 0.07 -1.27
N GLU A 124 -15.21 0.11 -1.98
CA GLU A 124 -16.44 -0.58 -1.56
C GLU A 124 -16.24 -2.10 -1.56
N HIS A 125 -15.55 -2.64 -2.59
CA HIS A 125 -15.24 -4.05 -2.72
C HIS A 125 -14.33 -4.55 -1.57
N VAL A 126 -13.20 -3.87 -1.31
CA VAL A 126 -12.24 -4.31 -0.27
C VAL A 126 -12.84 -4.19 1.14
N ARG A 127 -13.61 -3.13 1.42
CA ARG A 127 -14.29 -2.97 2.72
C ARG A 127 -15.32 -4.07 2.99
N LYS A 128 -16.12 -4.39 1.98
CA LYS A 128 -17.14 -5.44 2.10
C LYS A 128 -16.54 -6.81 2.37
N ARG A 129 -15.34 -7.08 1.86
CA ARG A 129 -14.65 -8.38 1.98
C ARG A 129 -13.61 -8.42 3.10
N GLY A 130 -13.29 -7.31 3.75
CA GLY A 130 -12.16 -7.21 4.67
C GLY A 130 -10.80 -7.41 3.96
N ALA A 131 -10.75 -7.24 2.63
CA ALA A 131 -9.52 -7.34 1.86
C ALA A 131 -8.69 -6.05 1.99
N ASN A 132 -7.40 -6.10 1.61
CA ASN A 132 -6.60 -4.91 1.36
C ASN A 132 -6.22 -4.84 -0.11
N MET A 133 -6.27 -3.65 -0.68
CA MET A 133 -5.69 -3.41 -2.00
C MET A 133 -4.48 -2.50 -1.88
N MET A 134 -3.35 -3.01 -2.34
CA MET A 134 -2.14 -2.23 -2.56
C MET A 134 -2.09 -1.81 -4.03
N PHE A 135 -1.83 -0.54 -4.30
CA PHE A 135 -1.64 -0.06 -5.67
C PHE A 135 -0.34 0.73 -5.81
N VAL A 136 0.37 0.44 -6.88
CA VAL A 136 1.64 1.05 -7.23
C VAL A 136 1.40 2.35 -7.98
N VAL A 137 2.15 3.40 -7.63
CA VAL A 137 2.19 4.68 -8.36
C VAL A 137 3.65 5.06 -8.61
N TYR A 138 4.00 5.28 -9.85
CA TYR A 138 5.36 5.70 -10.21
C TYR A 138 5.51 7.23 -10.16
N THR A 139 6.60 7.70 -9.54
CA THR A 139 6.93 9.13 -9.50
C THR A 139 7.44 9.63 -10.85
N GLY A 140 7.27 10.94 -11.09
CA GLY A 140 7.75 11.56 -12.33
C GLY A 140 6.78 11.46 -13.53
N ILE A 141 5.70 10.68 -13.42
CA ILE A 141 4.70 10.52 -14.49
C ILE A 141 3.54 11.51 -14.29
N HIS A 142 3.14 11.72 -13.04
CA HIS A 142 1.94 12.48 -12.68
C HIS A 142 2.26 13.90 -12.26
N SER A 143 1.35 14.83 -12.58
CA SER A 143 1.40 16.19 -12.06
C SER A 143 1.25 16.23 -10.53
N PRO A 144 1.73 17.28 -9.84
CA PRO A 144 1.53 17.43 -8.39
C PRO A 144 0.06 17.42 -7.98
N MET A 145 -0.83 17.91 -8.84
CA MET A 145 -2.28 17.89 -8.61
C MET A 145 -2.84 16.47 -8.64
N GLU A 146 -2.45 15.67 -9.62
CA GLU A 146 -2.87 14.26 -9.73
C GLU A 146 -2.35 13.44 -8.54
N MET A 147 -1.07 13.57 -8.20
CA MET A 147 -0.50 12.93 -7.02
C MET A 147 -1.26 13.27 -5.75
N THR A 148 -1.59 14.56 -5.54
CA THR A 148 -2.37 14.99 -4.38
C THR A 148 -3.75 14.31 -4.34
N ARG A 149 -4.43 14.22 -5.48
CA ARG A 149 -5.75 13.57 -5.58
C ARG A 149 -5.68 12.07 -5.30
N ILE A 150 -4.64 11.38 -5.81
CA ILE A 150 -4.40 9.94 -5.56
C ILE A 150 -4.10 9.70 -4.07
N MET A 151 -3.18 10.48 -3.47
CA MET A 151 -2.84 10.38 -2.04
C MET A 151 -4.06 10.60 -1.13
N ARG A 152 -4.95 11.53 -1.50
CA ARG A 152 -6.22 11.73 -0.77
C ARG A 152 -7.15 10.53 -0.86
N ALA A 153 -7.16 9.84 -2.00
CA ALA A 153 -7.97 8.65 -2.21
C ALA A 153 -7.44 7.40 -1.48
N ALA A 154 -6.18 7.32 -1.10
CA ALA A 154 -5.64 6.21 -0.32
C ALA A 154 -5.99 6.32 1.17
N ASP A 155 -6.10 5.19 1.87
CA ASP A 155 -6.21 5.14 3.34
C ASP A 155 -4.82 5.14 3.99
N ILE A 156 -3.84 4.49 3.35
CA ILE A 156 -2.44 4.45 3.76
C ILE A 156 -1.59 4.91 2.57
N VAL A 157 -0.56 5.74 2.85
CA VAL A 157 0.37 6.24 1.83
C VAL A 157 1.79 5.98 2.28
N ILE A 158 2.54 5.22 1.49
CA ILE A 158 3.92 4.81 1.76
C ILE A 158 4.82 5.23 0.59
N GLU A 159 5.87 5.95 0.88
CA GLU A 159 6.89 6.38 -0.08
C GLU A 159 8.13 5.50 0.02
N PHE A 160 8.64 5.08 -1.12
CA PHE A 160 9.92 4.39 -1.29
C PHE A 160 10.91 5.36 -1.92
N LYS A 161 12.00 5.66 -1.20
CA LYS A 161 13.05 6.56 -1.65
C LYS A 161 14.36 5.82 -1.87
N THR A 162 15.10 6.29 -2.86
CA THR A 162 16.48 5.87 -3.13
C THR A 162 17.32 7.12 -3.26
N ASP A 163 18.26 7.29 -2.37
CA ASP A 163 19.25 8.38 -2.38
C ASP A 163 20.62 7.79 -2.67
N ILE A 164 21.39 8.47 -3.52
CA ILE A 164 22.74 8.05 -3.88
C ILE A 164 23.70 9.06 -3.27
N HIS A 165 24.51 8.60 -2.33
CA HIS A 165 25.54 9.37 -1.65
C HIS A 165 26.91 8.82 -1.97
N GLN A 166 27.71 9.57 -2.75
CA GLN A 166 29.07 9.17 -3.17
C GLN A 166 29.10 7.77 -3.82
N ALA A 167 29.42 6.73 -3.05
CA ALA A 167 29.50 5.35 -3.52
C ALA A 167 28.45 4.41 -2.89
N GLU A 168 27.51 4.96 -2.13
CA GLU A 168 26.48 4.17 -1.42
C GLU A 168 25.07 4.49 -1.92
N ILE A 169 24.23 3.47 -1.99
CA ILE A 169 22.80 3.60 -2.27
C ILE A 169 22.05 3.41 -0.96
N GLU A 170 21.45 4.49 -0.47
CA GLU A 170 20.58 4.46 0.68
C GLU A 170 19.12 4.33 0.25
N ARG A 171 18.39 3.38 0.85
CA ARG A 171 16.97 3.19 0.61
C ARG A 171 16.19 3.36 1.88
N THR A 172 15.16 4.18 1.83
CA THR A 172 14.29 4.46 2.96
C THR A 172 12.83 4.40 2.57
N LEU A 173 12.00 4.03 3.52
CA LEU A 173 10.56 3.98 3.41
C LEU A 173 9.96 4.95 4.42
N ALA A 174 8.99 5.76 3.98
CA ALA A 174 8.25 6.68 4.81
C ALA A 174 6.75 6.39 4.77
N VAL A 175 6.11 6.27 5.92
CA VAL A 175 4.65 6.20 6.02
C VAL A 175 4.11 7.60 6.25
N HIS A 176 3.53 8.21 5.22
CA HIS A 176 3.03 9.59 5.26
C HIS A 176 1.62 9.73 5.82
N LYS A 177 0.83 8.67 5.65
CA LYS A 177 -0.58 8.70 6.03
C LYS A 177 -1.04 7.33 6.52
N ILE A 178 -1.78 7.33 7.60
CA ILE A 178 -2.64 6.25 8.05
C ILE A 178 -3.98 6.89 8.37
N LYS A 179 -5.04 6.45 7.71
CA LYS A 179 -6.38 6.96 7.97
C LYS A 179 -6.79 6.65 9.41
N ASP A 180 -7.35 7.65 10.08
CA ASP A 180 -7.85 7.57 11.46
C ASP A 180 -6.78 7.20 12.51
N ALA A 181 -5.47 7.36 12.18
CA ALA A 181 -4.35 7.11 13.09
C ALA A 181 -3.17 8.06 12.80
N ALA A 182 -2.29 8.19 13.79
CA ALA A 182 -1.03 8.92 13.59
C ALA A 182 -0.07 8.10 12.73
N ALA A 183 0.54 8.75 11.74
CA ALA A 183 1.62 8.14 10.96
C ALA A 183 2.94 8.14 11.77
N PRO A 184 3.78 7.10 11.63
CA PRO A 184 5.11 7.06 12.23
C PRO A 184 5.96 8.26 11.79
N GLN A 185 6.74 8.84 12.72
CA GLN A 185 7.55 10.03 12.45
C GLN A 185 8.97 9.71 11.97
N ARG A 186 9.31 8.43 11.83
CA ARG A 186 10.66 7.99 11.43
C ARG A 186 10.65 7.31 10.08
N LEU A 187 11.75 7.48 9.34
CA LEU A 187 12.05 6.69 8.16
C LEU A 187 12.45 5.27 8.55
N LEU A 188 12.12 4.31 7.72
CA LEU A 188 12.50 2.91 7.88
C LEU A 188 13.55 2.57 6.80
N PRO A 189 14.83 2.42 7.15
CA PRO A 189 15.85 1.97 6.21
C PRO A 189 15.56 0.54 5.75
N PHE A 190 15.87 0.24 4.49
CA PHE A 190 15.74 -1.10 3.95
C PHE A 190 16.83 -1.42 2.92
N ILE A 191 17.06 -2.70 2.71
CA ILE A 191 17.90 -3.25 1.64
C ILE A 191 17.07 -4.16 0.74
N ILE A 192 17.52 -4.31 -0.49
CA ILE A 192 16.97 -5.28 -1.44
C ILE A 192 17.92 -6.47 -1.48
N THR A 193 17.41 -7.65 -1.20
CA THR A 193 18.13 -8.92 -1.20
C THR A 193 17.48 -9.88 -2.20
N GLU A 194 18.07 -11.06 -2.40
CA GLU A 194 17.46 -12.13 -3.20
C GLU A 194 16.09 -12.59 -2.65
N ARG A 195 15.82 -12.34 -1.36
CA ARG A 195 14.53 -12.65 -0.71
C ARG A 195 13.52 -11.51 -0.81
N GLY A 196 13.91 -10.37 -1.38
CA GLY A 196 13.10 -9.16 -1.50
C GLY A 196 13.56 -8.03 -0.57
N ILE A 197 12.61 -7.25 -0.06
CA ILE A 197 12.88 -6.11 0.83
C ILE A 197 13.03 -6.60 2.26
N GLU A 198 14.17 -6.26 2.86
CA GLU A 198 14.44 -6.44 4.28
C GLU A 198 14.60 -5.06 4.93
N ALA A 199 13.64 -4.71 5.80
CA ALA A 199 13.63 -3.44 6.50
C ALA A 199 14.00 -3.62 7.97
N SER A 200 14.95 -2.81 8.46
CA SER A 200 15.42 -2.85 9.85
C SER A 200 14.84 -1.70 10.65
N THR A 201 14.29 -2.02 11.83
CA THR A 201 13.88 -1.01 12.81
C THR A 201 15.03 -0.53 13.70
N THR A 202 16.19 -1.17 13.63
CA THR A 202 17.40 -0.78 14.33
C THR A 202 18.18 0.23 13.49
N SER A 203 18.30 1.47 13.95
CA SER A 203 19.22 2.43 13.36
C SER A 203 20.64 1.87 13.44
N ARG A 204 21.34 1.74 12.31
CA ARG A 204 22.79 1.64 12.36
C ARG A 204 23.28 2.96 12.93
N VAL A 205 23.77 2.95 14.16
CA VAL A 205 24.61 4.01 14.67
C VAL A 205 25.95 3.83 13.92
N VAL A 206 26.21 4.73 12.98
CA VAL A 206 27.53 4.88 12.37
C VAL A 206 28.37 5.74 13.29
#